data_c642bb6af577ab92efd66b7bab9f75b8
#
_entry.id   c642bb6af577ab92efd66b7bab9f75b8
#
_cell.length_a   1.000
_cell.length_b   1.000
_cell.length_c   1.000
_cell.angle_alpha   90.00
_cell.angle_beta   90.00
_cell.angle_gamma   90.00
#
_symmetry.space_group_name_H-M   'P 1'
#
loop_
_entity.id
_entity.type
_entity.pdbx_description
1 polymer ?
#
loop_
_entity_poly.entity_id
_entity_poly.type
_entity_poly.pdbx_seq_one_letter_code
_entity_poly.pdbx_strand_id
1 'polypeptide(L)'
;MFYGSSITQGGCASRPGNCYESRVSRALQADFINLGFSGNGRLEAPVVDYICQADAAVYILDCIPNMCGMLNTIVPRITEAVEKIRKVSNAPIIITEHCGTLHAEASPKSDEAHVLGNKECRKAYEQLKTQGVKGLYYLSKADIGLSMDSSIDGWHPNDIGMAEYAEAYTKVIKKALKKRK
;
A
#
# COMPACT_ATOMS: atom_id res chain seq x y z
N MET A 1 9.70 3.08 -4.29
CA MET A 1 9.62 1.60 -4.15
C MET A 1 8.27 1.21 -3.62
N PHE A 2 7.63 0.20 -4.22
CA PHE A 2 6.33 -0.34 -3.79
C PHE A 2 6.53 -1.78 -3.33
N TYR A 3 6.08 -2.10 -2.12
CA TYR A 3 6.01 -3.46 -1.62
C TYR A 3 4.57 -3.80 -1.26
N GLY A 4 4.03 -4.86 -1.86
CA GLY A 4 2.62 -5.17 -1.68
C GLY A 4 2.16 -6.52 -2.22
N SER A 5 0.88 -6.57 -2.55
CA SER A 5 0.11 -7.76 -2.92
C SER A 5 0.00 -7.99 -4.44
N SER A 6 -1.00 -8.78 -4.85
CA SER A 6 -1.46 -8.91 -6.24
C SER A 6 -1.86 -7.57 -6.86
N ILE A 7 -2.41 -6.66 -6.07
CA ILE A 7 -2.81 -5.32 -6.51
C ILE A 7 -1.55 -4.53 -6.92
N THR A 8 -0.53 -4.53 -6.07
CA THR A 8 0.78 -3.94 -6.37
C THR A 8 1.48 -4.65 -7.53
N GLN A 9 1.35 -5.96 -7.66
CA GLN A 9 1.87 -6.69 -8.83
C GLN A 9 1.20 -6.25 -10.15
N GLY A 10 0.01 -5.65 -10.07
CA GLY A 10 -0.77 -5.26 -11.23
C GLY A 10 -1.55 -6.41 -11.85
N GLY A 11 -1.95 -7.41 -11.03
CA GLY A 11 -2.49 -8.70 -11.46
C GLY A 11 -3.74 -8.64 -12.33
N CYS A 12 -4.53 -7.57 -12.26
CA CYS A 12 -5.77 -7.40 -13.02
C CYS A 12 -5.75 -6.18 -13.95
N ALA A 13 -4.59 -5.57 -14.13
CA ALA A 13 -4.38 -4.60 -15.20
C ALA A 13 -4.33 -5.31 -16.56
N SER A 14 -4.93 -4.73 -17.60
CA SER A 14 -4.96 -5.32 -18.95
C SER A 14 -3.58 -5.45 -19.58
N ARG A 15 -2.61 -4.69 -19.11
CA ARG A 15 -1.20 -4.68 -19.54
C ARG A 15 -0.30 -4.03 -18.49
N PRO A 16 1.01 -4.32 -18.46
CA PRO A 16 1.93 -3.75 -17.46
C PRO A 16 1.94 -2.23 -17.39
N GLY A 17 1.80 -1.52 -18.50
CA GLY A 17 1.73 -0.06 -18.52
C GLY A 17 0.46 0.54 -17.89
N ASN A 18 -0.53 -0.27 -17.57
CA ASN A 18 -1.77 0.13 -16.90
C ASN A 18 -1.76 -0.12 -15.39
N CYS A 19 -0.77 -0.87 -14.86
CA CYS A 19 -0.57 -0.97 -13.40
C CYS A 19 -0.45 0.42 -12.78
N TYR A 20 -0.91 0.59 -11.57
CA TYR A 20 -0.91 1.90 -10.92
C TYR A 20 0.50 2.47 -10.74
N GLU A 21 1.51 1.65 -10.48
CA GLU A 21 2.92 2.07 -10.37
C GLU A 21 3.44 2.66 -11.68
N SER A 22 3.14 2.01 -12.81
CA SER A 22 3.52 2.52 -14.13
C SER A 22 2.86 3.86 -14.45
N ARG A 23 1.61 4.05 -13.99
CA ARG A 23 0.89 5.32 -14.13
C ARG A 23 1.48 6.39 -13.20
N VAL A 24 1.80 6.05 -11.94
CA VAL A 24 2.48 6.93 -10.98
C VAL A 24 3.84 7.36 -11.53
N SER A 25 4.61 6.41 -12.06
CA SER A 25 5.91 6.67 -12.69
C SER A 25 5.82 7.73 -13.78
N ARG A 26 4.88 7.57 -14.71
CA ARG A 26 4.65 8.58 -15.77
C ARG A 26 4.19 9.91 -15.22
N ALA A 27 3.32 9.93 -14.22
CA ALA A 27 2.79 11.16 -13.61
C ALA A 27 3.83 11.93 -12.81
N LEU A 28 4.83 11.24 -12.26
CA LEU A 28 5.91 11.81 -11.46
C LEU A 28 7.23 11.94 -12.24
N GLN A 29 7.31 11.37 -13.45
CA GLN A 29 8.55 11.25 -14.23
C GLN A 29 9.70 10.66 -13.38
N ALA A 30 9.43 9.55 -12.70
CA ALA A 30 10.34 8.90 -11.78
C ALA A 30 10.29 7.38 -11.96
N ASP A 31 11.43 6.73 -11.84
CA ASP A 31 11.53 5.27 -11.85
C ASP A 31 10.87 4.65 -10.62
N PHE A 32 10.50 3.39 -10.73
CA PHE A 32 9.94 2.64 -9.63
C PHE A 32 10.49 1.22 -9.56
N ILE A 33 10.47 0.66 -8.35
CA ILE A 33 10.70 -0.75 -8.09
C ILE A 33 9.37 -1.33 -7.60
N ASN A 34 8.88 -2.35 -8.28
CA ASN A 34 7.66 -3.07 -7.92
C ASN A 34 8.03 -4.40 -7.27
N LEU A 35 7.70 -4.54 -5.99
CA LEU A 35 7.78 -5.76 -5.19
C LEU A 35 6.37 -6.20 -4.80
N GLY A 36 5.50 -6.34 -5.78
CA GLY A 36 4.16 -6.91 -5.63
C GLY A 36 4.23 -8.43 -5.69
N PHE A 37 3.73 -9.09 -4.65
CA PHE A 37 3.71 -10.56 -4.54
C PHE A 37 2.29 -11.03 -4.29
N SER A 38 1.65 -11.55 -5.33
CA SER A 38 0.27 -12.05 -5.28
C SER A 38 0.11 -13.12 -4.19
N GLY A 39 -0.83 -12.91 -3.27
CA GLY A 39 -1.11 -13.82 -2.16
C GLY A 39 -0.01 -13.92 -1.09
N ASN A 40 1.11 -13.20 -1.22
CA ASN A 40 2.30 -13.46 -0.40
C ASN A 40 3.06 -12.22 0.11
N GLY A 41 2.86 -11.02 -0.39
CA GLY A 41 3.45 -9.79 0.17
C GLY A 41 2.79 -9.48 1.52
N ARG A 42 3.48 -9.79 2.65
CA ARG A 42 2.93 -9.75 4.00
C ARG A 42 3.87 -9.08 5.01
N LEU A 43 4.75 -8.21 4.55
CA LEU A 43 5.79 -7.56 5.35
C LEU A 43 6.71 -8.55 6.06
N GLU A 44 7.06 -9.63 5.39
CA GLU A 44 8.00 -10.62 5.90
C GLU A 44 9.40 -10.02 6.11
N ALA A 45 10.01 -10.31 7.25
CA ALA A 45 11.29 -9.72 7.65
C ALA A 45 12.39 -9.84 6.59
N PRO A 46 12.60 -10.98 5.89
CA PRO A 46 13.63 -11.07 4.85
C PRO A 46 13.39 -10.15 3.65
N VAL A 47 12.12 -9.92 3.25
CA VAL A 47 11.80 -8.99 2.17
C VAL A 47 12.02 -7.55 2.61
N VAL A 48 11.66 -7.22 3.86
CA VAL A 48 11.94 -5.89 4.43
C VAL A 48 13.44 -5.64 4.53
N ASP A 49 14.24 -6.65 4.91
CA ASP A 49 15.70 -6.54 4.95
C ASP A 49 16.30 -6.29 3.54
N TYR A 50 15.70 -6.88 2.51
CA TYR A 50 16.06 -6.59 1.12
C TYR A 50 15.68 -5.15 0.71
N ILE A 51 14.48 -4.70 1.08
CA ILE A 51 14.00 -3.32 0.84
C ILE A 51 14.95 -2.29 1.45
N CYS A 52 15.49 -2.57 2.63
CA CYS A 52 16.42 -1.69 3.34
C CYS A 52 17.78 -1.50 2.62
N GLN A 53 18.09 -2.32 1.61
CA GLN A 53 19.30 -2.18 0.79
C GLN A 53 19.14 -1.19 -0.36
N ALA A 54 17.92 -0.77 -0.65
CA ALA A 54 17.63 0.14 -1.76
C ALA A 54 17.55 1.60 -1.29
N ASP A 55 18.17 2.50 -2.05
CA ASP A 55 18.00 3.94 -1.87
C ASP A 55 16.73 4.41 -2.59
N ALA A 56 15.63 4.43 -1.86
CA ALA A 56 14.34 4.82 -2.40
C ALA A 56 13.95 6.24 -1.94
N ALA A 57 13.47 7.06 -2.87
CA ALA A 57 12.93 8.39 -2.54
C ALA A 57 11.67 8.31 -1.68
N VAL A 58 10.88 7.23 -1.80
CA VAL A 58 9.68 6.92 -1.00
C VAL A 58 9.53 5.40 -0.89
N TYR A 59 9.20 4.92 0.30
CA TYR A 59 8.82 3.52 0.55
C TYR A 59 7.30 3.44 0.69
N ILE A 60 6.67 2.50 0.00
CA ILE A 60 5.22 2.26 0.04
C ILE A 60 5.00 0.84 0.51
N LEU A 61 4.24 0.69 1.60
CA LEU A 61 3.89 -0.58 2.23
C LEU A 61 2.41 -0.84 2.00
N ASP A 62 2.10 -1.65 0.97
CA ASP A 62 0.75 -1.96 0.46
C ASP A 62 0.43 -3.46 0.59
N CYS A 63 0.73 -4.03 1.77
CA CYS A 63 0.63 -5.47 2.01
C CYS A 63 -0.66 -5.91 2.70
N ILE A 64 -1.51 -4.98 3.15
CA ILE A 64 -2.73 -5.29 3.90
C ILE A 64 -3.65 -6.26 3.17
N PRO A 65 -3.82 -6.22 1.82
CA PRO A 65 -4.65 -7.20 1.11
C PRO A 65 -4.31 -8.66 1.41
N ASN A 66 -3.04 -8.99 1.61
CA ASN A 66 -2.61 -10.35 1.94
C ASN A 66 -2.58 -10.65 3.46
N MET A 67 -2.91 -9.68 4.30
CA MET A 67 -2.80 -9.79 5.76
C MET A 67 -4.14 -9.81 6.48
N CYS A 68 -5.26 -9.61 5.78
CA CYS A 68 -6.61 -9.56 6.37
C CYS A 68 -7.02 -10.88 7.06
N GLY A 69 -6.41 -12.02 6.70
CA GLY A 69 -6.59 -13.30 7.38
C GLY A 69 -5.66 -13.56 8.57
N MET A 70 -4.79 -12.59 8.91
CA MET A 70 -3.76 -12.74 9.96
C MET A 70 -3.62 -11.46 10.79
N LEU A 71 -4.74 -10.96 11.31
CA LEU A 71 -4.89 -9.65 11.95
C LEU A 71 -3.86 -9.37 13.06
N ASN A 72 -3.54 -10.38 13.87
CA ASN A 72 -2.57 -10.27 14.96
C ASN A 72 -1.13 -10.00 14.50
N THR A 73 -0.83 -10.18 13.22
CA THR A 73 0.50 -9.91 12.66
C THR A 73 0.63 -8.52 12.04
N ILE A 74 -0.47 -7.82 11.78
CA ILE A 74 -0.44 -6.54 11.04
C ILE A 74 0.34 -5.48 11.80
N VAL A 75 -0.05 -5.20 13.05
CA VAL A 75 0.64 -4.18 13.87
C VAL A 75 2.11 -4.48 14.04
N PRO A 76 2.53 -5.68 14.52
CA PRO A 76 3.96 -5.95 14.73
C PRO A 76 4.78 -5.91 13.45
N ARG A 77 4.26 -6.41 12.32
CA ARG A 77 5.00 -6.41 11.05
C ARG A 77 5.14 -5.02 10.43
N ILE A 78 4.10 -4.18 10.50
CA ILE A 78 4.20 -2.77 10.08
C ILE A 78 5.23 -2.04 10.95
N THR A 79 5.17 -2.23 12.27
CA THR A 79 6.11 -1.60 13.20
C THR A 79 7.55 -2.02 12.90
N GLU A 80 7.82 -3.31 12.81
CA GLU A 80 9.15 -3.84 12.46
C GLU A 80 9.66 -3.31 11.11
N ALA A 81 8.81 -3.30 10.08
CA ALA A 81 9.19 -2.80 8.76
C ALA A 81 9.57 -1.31 8.79
N VAL A 82 8.77 -0.49 9.49
CA VAL A 82 9.05 0.93 9.64
C VAL A 82 10.34 1.17 10.42
N GLU A 83 10.54 0.45 11.53
CA GLU A 83 11.75 0.56 12.34
C GLU A 83 13.02 0.16 11.56
N LYS A 84 12.95 -0.94 10.80
CA LYS A 84 14.06 -1.37 9.93
C LYS A 84 14.40 -0.32 8.87
N ILE A 85 13.41 0.19 8.15
CA ILE A 85 13.61 1.23 7.15
C ILE A 85 14.19 2.50 7.81
N ARG A 86 13.73 2.90 8.99
CA ARG A 86 14.23 4.10 9.69
C ARG A 86 15.68 3.97 10.15
N LYS A 87 16.19 2.77 10.36
CA LYS A 87 17.64 2.56 10.65
C LYS A 87 18.54 2.94 9.49
N VAL A 88 18.03 2.89 8.26
CA VAL A 88 18.82 3.08 7.03
C VAL A 88 18.37 4.28 6.20
N SER A 89 17.16 4.80 6.40
CA SER A 89 16.61 5.87 5.56
C SER A 89 15.66 6.80 6.30
N ASN A 90 15.77 8.10 5.98
CA ASN A 90 14.80 9.13 6.38
C ASN A 90 13.77 9.44 5.28
N ALA A 91 13.74 8.68 4.20
CA ALA A 91 12.75 8.84 3.14
C ALA A 91 11.32 8.62 3.66
N PRO A 92 10.31 9.30 3.10
CA PRO A 92 8.93 9.07 3.46
C PRO A 92 8.53 7.61 3.35
N ILE A 93 7.74 7.14 4.33
CA ILE A 93 7.08 5.83 4.29
C ILE A 93 5.57 6.08 4.20
N ILE A 94 4.92 5.47 3.22
CA ILE A 94 3.47 5.49 3.05
C ILE A 94 2.95 4.11 3.45
N ILE A 95 2.08 4.07 4.45
CA ILE A 95 1.37 2.87 4.89
C ILE A 95 -0.02 2.93 4.25
N THR A 96 -0.41 1.86 3.54
CA THR A 96 -1.64 1.83 2.74
C THR A 96 -2.64 0.82 3.29
N GLU A 97 -3.91 1.24 3.40
CA GLU A 97 -5.04 0.34 3.68
C GLU A 97 -5.36 -0.55 2.47
N HIS A 98 -6.08 -1.65 2.73
CA HIS A 98 -6.82 -2.35 1.67
C HIS A 98 -7.90 -1.42 1.11
N CYS A 99 -8.09 -1.45 -0.22
CA CYS A 99 -9.11 -0.62 -0.90
C CYS A 99 -10.56 -0.91 -0.46
N GLY A 100 -10.76 -2.01 0.25
CA GLY A 100 -12.08 -2.47 0.69
C GLY A 100 -12.72 -3.42 -0.30
N THR A 101 -13.98 -3.76 -0.04
CA THR A 101 -14.81 -4.60 -0.90
C THR A 101 -15.86 -3.73 -1.56
N LEU A 102 -15.89 -3.74 -2.89
CA LEU A 102 -17.04 -3.26 -3.66
C LEU A 102 -18.12 -4.34 -3.61
N HIS A 103 -19.40 -3.96 -3.59
CA HIS A 103 -20.51 -4.90 -3.45
C HIS A 103 -20.37 -5.78 -2.19
N ALA A 104 -20.15 -5.15 -1.03
CA ALA A 104 -19.92 -5.83 0.25
C ALA A 104 -21.06 -6.83 0.61
N GLU A 105 -22.27 -6.54 0.18
CA GLU A 105 -23.44 -7.43 0.33
C GLU A 105 -23.29 -8.78 -0.37
N ALA A 106 -22.51 -8.84 -1.45
CA ALA A 106 -22.22 -10.10 -2.16
C ALA A 106 -21.09 -10.90 -1.51
N SER A 107 -20.24 -10.25 -0.69
CA SER A 107 -19.09 -10.87 -0.05
C SER A 107 -18.87 -10.38 1.39
N PRO A 108 -19.83 -10.56 2.30
CA PRO A 108 -19.81 -9.95 3.64
C PRO A 108 -18.62 -10.39 4.49
N LYS A 109 -18.18 -11.64 4.37
CA LYS A 109 -17.00 -12.15 5.11
C LYS A 109 -15.70 -11.49 4.65
N SER A 110 -15.56 -11.25 3.35
CA SER A 110 -14.40 -10.57 2.80
C SER A 110 -14.40 -9.11 3.22
N ASP A 111 -15.56 -8.46 3.19
CA ASP A 111 -15.68 -7.07 3.63
C ASP A 111 -15.32 -6.93 5.11
N GLU A 112 -15.84 -7.79 5.98
CA GLU A 112 -15.48 -7.81 7.40
C GLU A 112 -13.97 -7.97 7.61
N ALA A 113 -13.33 -8.92 6.90
CA ALA A 113 -11.89 -9.13 6.98
C ALA A 113 -11.09 -7.90 6.53
N HIS A 114 -11.51 -7.24 5.45
CA HIS A 114 -10.87 -6.01 4.96
C HIS A 114 -11.04 -4.84 5.93
N VAL A 115 -12.22 -4.67 6.51
CA VAL A 115 -12.49 -3.64 7.54
C VAL A 115 -11.61 -3.86 8.76
N LEU A 116 -11.52 -5.09 9.26
CA LEU A 116 -10.68 -5.43 10.41
C LEU A 116 -9.18 -5.25 10.09
N GLY A 117 -8.74 -5.67 8.90
CA GLY A 117 -7.37 -5.46 8.44
C GLY A 117 -6.99 -3.98 8.40
N ASN A 118 -7.86 -3.14 7.85
CA ASN A 118 -7.67 -1.69 7.80
C ASN A 118 -7.64 -1.05 9.21
N LYS A 119 -8.46 -1.55 10.13
CA LYS A 119 -8.44 -1.09 11.54
C LYS A 119 -7.08 -1.35 12.20
N GLU A 120 -6.51 -2.55 12.04
CA GLU A 120 -5.19 -2.87 12.58
C GLU A 120 -4.07 -2.10 11.85
N CYS A 121 -4.19 -1.87 10.54
CA CYS A 121 -3.28 -1.02 9.77
C CYS A 121 -3.23 0.41 10.33
N ARG A 122 -4.39 1.01 10.54
CA ARG A 122 -4.52 2.36 11.11
C ARG A 122 -3.95 2.42 12.52
N LYS A 123 -4.24 1.43 13.36
CA LYS A 123 -3.70 1.32 14.72
C LYS A 123 -2.17 1.32 14.71
N ALA A 124 -1.53 0.56 13.82
CA ALA A 124 -0.07 0.56 13.68
C ALA A 124 0.47 1.95 13.32
N TYR A 125 -0.15 2.60 12.33
CA TYR A 125 0.23 3.95 11.93
C TYR A 125 0.12 4.96 13.09
N GLU A 126 -0.98 4.96 13.83
CA GLU A 126 -1.21 5.88 14.95
C GLU A 126 -0.24 5.63 16.10
N GLN A 127 0.05 4.37 16.43
CA GLN A 127 1.06 4.02 17.43
C GLN A 127 2.45 4.56 17.06
N LEU A 128 2.89 4.34 15.82
CA LEU A 128 4.16 4.85 15.33
C LEU A 128 4.22 6.39 15.33
N LYS A 129 3.12 7.06 15.02
CA LYS A 129 3.00 8.52 15.11
C LYS A 129 3.12 9.00 16.57
N THR A 130 2.47 8.33 17.51
CA THR A 130 2.53 8.65 18.96
C THR A 130 3.95 8.44 19.50
N GLN A 131 4.68 7.44 19.00
CA GLN A 131 6.09 7.19 19.31
C GLN A 131 7.03 8.23 18.69
N GLY A 132 6.51 9.18 17.94
CA GLY A 132 7.29 10.27 17.36
C GLY A 132 8.02 9.93 16.04
N VAL A 133 7.72 8.78 15.42
CA VAL A 133 8.33 8.40 14.12
C VAL A 133 7.99 9.46 13.06
N LYS A 134 9.01 10.05 12.45
CA LYS A 134 8.87 11.11 11.45
C LYS A 134 8.72 10.54 10.04
N GLY A 135 8.20 11.37 9.12
CA GLY A 135 8.12 11.02 7.70
C GLY A 135 7.14 9.90 7.38
N LEU A 136 6.16 9.61 8.26
CA LEU A 136 5.08 8.66 8.01
C LEU A 136 3.89 9.35 7.38
N TYR A 137 3.33 8.68 6.37
CA TYR A 137 2.12 9.07 5.65
C TYR A 137 1.17 7.88 5.61
N TYR A 138 -0.09 8.17 5.45
CA TYR A 138 -1.14 7.16 5.41
C TYR A 138 -2.01 7.35 4.17
N LEU A 139 -2.34 6.26 3.51
CA LEU A 139 -3.29 6.22 2.40
C LEU A 139 -4.45 5.31 2.80
N SER A 140 -5.58 5.92 3.09
CA SER A 140 -6.77 5.21 3.55
C SER A 140 -7.59 4.65 2.38
N LYS A 141 -8.48 3.67 2.67
CA LYS A 141 -9.51 3.19 1.74
C LYS A 141 -10.28 4.36 1.12
N ALA A 142 -10.66 5.35 1.94
CA ALA A 142 -11.40 6.52 1.48
C ALA A 142 -10.60 7.41 0.52
N ASP A 143 -9.28 7.52 0.74
CA ASP A 143 -8.39 8.29 -0.15
C ASP A 143 -8.12 7.56 -1.47
N ILE A 144 -8.12 6.21 -1.47
CA ILE A 144 -8.03 5.39 -2.68
C ILE A 144 -9.31 5.59 -3.51
N GLY A 145 -10.48 5.50 -2.89
CA GLY A 145 -11.75 5.93 -3.45
C GLY A 145 -12.20 5.18 -4.69
N LEU A 146 -12.09 3.84 -4.71
CA LEU A 146 -12.52 3.03 -5.85
C LEU A 146 -14.00 3.24 -6.15
N SER A 147 -14.32 3.48 -7.42
CA SER A 147 -15.69 3.49 -7.95
C SER A 147 -16.24 2.06 -8.11
N MET A 148 -17.55 1.93 -8.26
CA MET A 148 -18.22 0.62 -8.34
C MET A 148 -17.78 -0.21 -9.55
N ASP A 149 -17.32 0.44 -10.63
CA ASP A 149 -16.84 -0.23 -11.85
C ASP A 149 -15.33 -0.53 -11.85
N SER A 150 -14.65 -0.29 -10.73
CA SER A 150 -13.18 -0.31 -10.65
C SER A 150 -12.56 -1.67 -10.42
N SER A 151 -13.35 -2.73 -10.22
CA SER A 151 -12.83 -4.05 -9.86
C SER A 151 -13.38 -5.17 -10.74
N ILE A 152 -12.65 -6.28 -10.83
CA ILE A 152 -13.09 -7.48 -11.55
C ILE A 152 -13.79 -8.50 -10.63
N ASP A 153 -13.55 -8.44 -9.32
CA ASP A 153 -14.02 -9.44 -8.33
C ASP A 153 -14.45 -8.81 -7.00
N GLY A 154 -14.52 -7.49 -6.96
CA GLY A 154 -14.92 -6.71 -5.78
C GLY A 154 -13.77 -6.04 -5.04
N TRP A 155 -12.49 -6.39 -5.30
CA TRP A 155 -11.32 -5.74 -4.66
C TRP A 155 -10.04 -5.69 -5.54
N HIS A 156 -9.88 -6.57 -6.54
CA HIS A 156 -8.77 -6.45 -7.47
C HIS A 156 -9.10 -5.40 -8.55
N PRO A 157 -8.36 -4.29 -8.60
CA PRO A 157 -8.67 -3.20 -9.52
C PRO A 157 -8.42 -3.59 -10.98
N ASN A 158 -9.38 -3.30 -11.84
CA ASN A 158 -9.22 -3.29 -13.30
C ASN A 158 -8.51 -2.00 -13.75
N ASP A 159 -8.46 -1.69 -15.04
CA ASP A 159 -7.77 -0.50 -15.56
C ASP A 159 -8.34 0.83 -15.02
N ILE A 160 -9.64 0.88 -14.69
CA ILE A 160 -10.27 2.06 -14.06
C ILE A 160 -9.73 2.19 -12.63
N GLY A 161 -9.82 1.12 -11.84
CA GLY A 161 -9.32 1.11 -10.48
C GLY A 161 -7.81 1.35 -10.38
N MET A 162 -7.03 0.83 -11.33
CA MET A 162 -5.60 1.14 -11.43
C MET A 162 -5.32 2.62 -11.69
N ALA A 163 -6.20 3.32 -12.42
CA ALA A 163 -6.08 4.76 -12.61
C ALA A 163 -6.43 5.53 -11.32
N GLU A 164 -7.47 5.13 -10.61
CA GLU A 164 -7.88 5.72 -9.32
C GLU A 164 -6.79 5.53 -8.26
N TYR A 165 -6.23 4.32 -8.13
CA TYR A 165 -5.05 4.05 -7.29
C TYR A 165 -3.88 4.96 -7.64
N ALA A 166 -3.58 5.11 -8.93
CA ALA A 166 -2.47 5.94 -9.38
C ALA A 166 -2.67 7.41 -9.02
N GLU A 167 -3.89 7.92 -9.11
CA GLU A 167 -4.23 9.28 -8.69
C GLU A 167 -4.02 9.47 -7.18
N ALA A 168 -4.53 8.55 -6.36
CA ALA A 168 -4.38 8.57 -4.91
C ALA A 168 -2.90 8.53 -4.48
N TYR A 169 -2.13 7.59 -5.04
CA TYR A 169 -0.69 7.49 -4.77
C TYR A 169 0.07 8.73 -5.24
N THR A 170 -0.23 9.25 -6.42
CA THR A 170 0.42 10.48 -6.93
C THR A 170 0.21 11.66 -5.98
N LYS A 171 -1.00 11.81 -5.43
CA LYS A 171 -1.32 12.87 -4.45
C LYS A 171 -0.50 12.72 -3.16
N VAL A 172 -0.50 11.52 -2.56
CA VAL A 172 0.20 11.30 -1.28
C VAL A 172 1.71 11.35 -1.44
N ILE A 173 2.28 10.83 -2.54
CA ILE A 173 3.73 10.90 -2.83
C ILE A 173 4.17 12.35 -3.02
N LYS A 174 3.44 13.15 -3.81
CA LYS A 174 3.74 14.58 -3.97
C LYS A 174 3.71 15.32 -2.62
N LYS A 175 2.73 15.02 -1.76
CA LYS A 175 2.65 15.60 -0.41
C LYS A 175 3.84 15.19 0.46
N ALA A 176 4.26 13.93 0.36
CA ALA A 176 5.37 13.38 1.13
C ALA A 176 6.71 14.02 0.72
N LEU A 177 6.94 14.18 -0.58
CA LEU A 177 8.18 14.76 -1.11
C LEU A 177 8.28 16.28 -0.89
N LYS A 178 7.16 17.03 -0.91
CA LYS A 178 7.16 18.48 -0.64
C LYS A 178 7.61 18.84 0.77
N LYS A 179 7.36 17.99 1.76
CA LYS A 179 7.73 18.21 3.16
C LYS A 179 9.21 17.89 3.46
N ARG A 180 9.93 17.38 2.47
CA ARG A 180 11.36 17.05 2.59
C ARG A 180 12.27 18.24 2.21
N LYS A 181 11.69 19.29 1.59
CA LYS A 181 12.36 20.57 1.33
C LYS A 181 12.20 21.50 2.52
#